data_6ef6b66ccb6d2d688b71c9e2d4fd7f02
#
_entry.id   6ef6b66ccb6d2d688b71c9e2d4fd7f02
#
_cell.length_a   1.000
_cell.length_b   1.000
_cell.length_c   1.000
_cell.angle_alpha   90.00
_cell.angle_beta   90.00
_cell.angle_gamma   90.00
#
_symmetry.space_group_name_H-M   'P 1'
#
loop_
_entity.id
_entity.type
_entity.pdbx_description
1 polymer ?
#
loop_
_entity_poly.entity_id
_entity_poly.type
_entity_poly.pdbx_seq_one_letter_code
_entity_poly.pdbx_strand_id
1 'polypeptide(L)'
;MSMNLSQMDIPQHLGIIMDGNGRWAQQRGLPRIAGHQQGVQAVKRTVEDCAEIGVKILTLYTFSTENWCRPKSEVDFLMRLAEEYTMQELPGLQRNGVCLQLMGSREGLPVSLLDILDKAALQTKANSCLNLNLALNYGGRAEIMDAMKAIISDHQQGNLEVSQIDEATFSHYLYLPDLPDVDLIVRTGGERRLSNFLLWRAANAVFWSMPVLW
;
A
#
# COMPACT_ATOMS: atom_id res chain seq x y z
N MET A 1 -0.52 -4.24 -32.13
CA MET A 1 0.06 -5.53 -31.72
C MET A 1 -0.48 -5.83 -30.33
N SER A 2 -1.42 -6.74 -30.19
CA SER A 2 -1.84 -7.23 -28.87
C SER A 2 -0.72 -8.11 -28.33
N MET A 3 -0.02 -7.66 -27.29
CA MET A 3 0.94 -8.50 -26.58
C MET A 3 0.18 -9.69 -25.98
N ASN A 4 0.71 -10.90 -26.21
CA ASN A 4 0.12 -12.13 -25.67
C ASN A 4 0.57 -12.24 -24.20
N LEU A 5 -0.29 -11.85 -23.25
CA LEU A 5 -0.03 -11.85 -21.82
C LEU A 5 0.33 -13.24 -21.27
N SER A 6 -0.05 -14.32 -21.97
CA SER A 6 0.24 -15.70 -21.57
C SER A 6 1.73 -16.10 -21.64
N GLN A 7 2.61 -15.22 -22.12
CA GLN A 7 4.07 -15.43 -22.20
C GLN A 7 4.86 -14.44 -21.32
N MET A 8 4.20 -13.62 -20.50
CA MET A 8 4.86 -12.66 -19.62
C MET A 8 4.91 -13.23 -18.20
N ASP A 9 6.05 -13.08 -17.53
CA ASP A 9 6.19 -13.32 -16.11
C ASP A 9 5.50 -12.17 -15.35
N ILE A 10 4.25 -12.40 -14.96
CA ILE A 10 3.47 -11.43 -14.21
C ILE A 10 3.91 -11.48 -12.74
N PRO A 11 4.28 -10.33 -12.12
CA PRO A 11 4.66 -10.32 -10.71
C PRO A 11 3.49 -10.78 -9.85
N GLN A 12 3.77 -11.65 -8.88
CA GLN A 12 2.78 -12.07 -7.90
C GLN A 12 2.42 -10.92 -6.97
N HIS A 13 3.44 -10.20 -6.47
CA HIS A 13 3.29 -9.04 -5.59
C HIS A 13 3.90 -7.80 -6.23
N LEU A 14 3.05 -6.84 -6.56
CA LEU A 14 3.41 -5.54 -7.11
C LEU A 14 3.28 -4.44 -6.05
N GLY A 15 4.35 -3.70 -5.80
CA GLY A 15 4.34 -2.48 -4.99
C GLY A 15 4.32 -1.23 -5.86
N ILE A 16 3.49 -0.23 -5.56
CA ILE A 16 3.47 1.03 -6.31
C ILE A 16 3.65 2.23 -5.40
N ILE A 17 4.65 3.05 -5.72
CA ILE A 17 4.86 4.38 -5.12
C ILE A 17 4.23 5.42 -6.05
N MET A 18 3.07 5.93 -5.64
CA MET A 18 2.22 6.84 -6.39
C MET A 18 2.73 8.28 -6.30
N ASP A 19 3.79 8.60 -7.05
CA ASP A 19 4.42 9.92 -7.02
C ASP A 19 4.05 10.74 -8.25
N GLY A 20 3.79 12.03 -8.05
CA GLY A 20 3.52 12.96 -9.14
C GLY A 20 2.25 13.78 -9.02
N ASN A 21 1.29 13.43 -8.17
CA ASN A 21 -0.01 14.12 -8.02
C ASN A 21 0.11 15.66 -7.92
N GLY A 22 1.00 16.12 -7.05
CA GLY A 22 1.22 17.56 -6.86
C GLY A 22 1.80 18.23 -8.09
N ARG A 23 2.76 17.60 -8.78
CA ARG A 23 3.37 18.09 -10.02
C ARG A 23 2.37 18.08 -11.17
N TRP A 24 1.54 17.06 -11.24
CA TRP A 24 0.45 16.96 -12.23
C TRP A 24 -0.52 18.16 -12.11
N ALA A 25 -0.94 18.51 -10.89
CA ALA A 25 -1.79 19.66 -10.63
C ALA A 25 -1.09 20.97 -10.98
N GLN A 26 0.16 21.15 -10.56
CA GLN A 26 0.95 22.36 -10.81
C GLN A 26 1.13 22.63 -12.31
N GLN A 27 1.41 21.59 -13.12
CA GLN A 27 1.53 21.71 -14.58
C GLN A 27 0.24 22.19 -15.26
N ARG A 28 -0.91 22.10 -14.56
CA ARG A 28 -2.24 22.51 -15.04
C ARG A 28 -2.76 23.78 -14.36
N GLY A 29 -1.92 24.45 -13.55
CA GLY A 29 -2.34 25.62 -12.79
C GLY A 29 -3.37 25.31 -11.69
N LEU A 30 -3.46 24.06 -11.26
CA LEU A 30 -4.41 23.60 -10.26
C LEU A 30 -3.77 23.48 -8.87
N PRO A 31 -4.55 23.62 -7.79
CA PRO A 31 -4.07 23.34 -6.44
C PRO A 31 -3.68 21.88 -6.27
N ARG A 32 -2.71 21.57 -5.39
CA ARG A 32 -2.21 20.20 -5.14
C ARG A 32 -3.32 19.21 -4.83
N ILE A 33 -4.36 19.65 -4.14
CA ILE A 33 -5.55 18.85 -3.79
C ILE A 33 -6.21 18.26 -5.04
N ALA A 34 -6.33 19.01 -6.13
CA ALA A 34 -6.90 18.50 -7.37
C ALA A 34 -6.08 17.34 -7.98
N GLY A 35 -4.75 17.37 -7.79
CA GLY A 35 -3.89 16.25 -8.18
C GLY A 35 -4.19 14.99 -7.37
N HIS A 36 -4.39 15.10 -6.07
CA HIS A 36 -4.75 13.95 -5.23
C HIS A 36 -6.11 13.37 -5.61
N GLN A 37 -7.11 14.22 -5.87
CA GLN A 37 -8.43 13.78 -6.34
C GLN A 37 -8.33 13.04 -7.69
N GLN A 38 -7.52 13.53 -8.61
CA GLN A 38 -7.30 12.86 -9.89
C GLN A 38 -6.51 11.56 -9.72
N GLY A 39 -5.54 11.54 -8.81
CA GLY A 39 -4.74 10.35 -8.49
C GLY A 39 -5.59 9.17 -8.02
N VAL A 40 -6.71 9.43 -7.37
CA VAL A 40 -7.65 8.40 -6.95
C VAL A 40 -8.28 7.67 -8.14
N GLN A 41 -8.56 8.36 -9.25
CA GLN A 41 -9.04 7.73 -10.48
C GLN A 41 -7.97 6.83 -11.11
N ALA A 42 -6.69 7.20 -10.96
CA ALA A 42 -5.58 6.35 -11.38
C ALA A 42 -5.50 5.08 -10.50
N VAL A 43 -5.71 5.20 -9.17
CA VAL A 43 -5.80 4.03 -8.28
C VAL A 43 -6.83 3.04 -8.77
N LYS A 44 -8.05 3.49 -9.06
CA LYS A 44 -9.12 2.62 -9.54
C LYS A 44 -8.73 1.84 -10.78
N ARG A 45 -8.25 2.53 -11.82
CA ARG A 45 -7.79 1.90 -13.07
C ARG A 45 -6.66 0.90 -12.80
N THR A 46 -5.68 1.28 -11.98
CA THR A 46 -4.56 0.39 -11.65
C THR A 46 -5.03 -0.88 -10.96
N VAL A 47 -6.00 -0.79 -10.04
CA VAL A 47 -6.58 -1.97 -9.37
C VAL A 47 -7.29 -2.86 -10.38
N GLU A 48 -8.11 -2.27 -11.26
CA GLU A 48 -8.83 -2.99 -12.32
C GLU A 48 -7.85 -3.67 -13.30
N ASP A 49 -6.85 -2.94 -13.79
CA ASP A 49 -5.82 -3.45 -14.70
C ASP A 49 -4.99 -4.57 -14.06
N CYS A 50 -4.57 -4.41 -12.78
CA CYS A 50 -3.82 -5.44 -12.06
C CYS A 50 -4.64 -6.73 -11.87
N ALA A 51 -5.92 -6.61 -11.55
CA ALA A 51 -6.81 -7.76 -11.44
C ALA A 51 -6.98 -8.48 -12.80
N GLU A 52 -7.14 -7.70 -13.89
CA GLU A 52 -7.30 -8.23 -15.25
C GLU A 52 -6.07 -8.97 -15.76
N ILE A 53 -4.86 -8.41 -15.53
CA ILE A 53 -3.60 -9.05 -15.97
C ILE A 53 -3.18 -10.21 -15.07
N GLY A 54 -3.79 -10.39 -13.90
CA GLY A 54 -3.58 -11.55 -13.03
C GLY A 54 -2.57 -11.35 -11.90
N VAL A 55 -2.20 -10.10 -11.55
CA VAL A 55 -1.47 -9.77 -10.32
C VAL A 55 -2.27 -10.28 -9.13
N LYS A 56 -1.59 -10.93 -8.17
CA LYS A 56 -2.27 -11.48 -6.98
C LYS A 56 -2.32 -10.53 -5.80
N ILE A 57 -1.28 -9.70 -5.67
CA ILE A 57 -1.12 -8.79 -4.55
C ILE A 57 -0.65 -7.43 -5.09
N LEU A 58 -1.39 -6.38 -4.75
CA LEU A 58 -1.06 -5.00 -5.08
C LEU A 58 -0.94 -4.20 -3.78
N THR A 59 0.25 -3.68 -3.50
CA THR A 59 0.48 -2.78 -2.36
C THR A 59 0.69 -1.36 -2.85
N LEU A 60 -0.21 -0.45 -2.48
CA LEU A 60 -0.18 0.96 -2.86
C LEU A 60 0.34 1.82 -1.71
N TYR A 61 1.37 2.64 -1.96
CA TYR A 61 1.90 3.58 -0.98
C TYR A 61 1.04 4.84 -0.92
N THR A 62 0.00 4.82 -0.09
CA THR A 62 -1.03 5.87 -0.03
C THR A 62 -0.65 7.02 0.88
N PHE A 63 -0.10 6.74 2.08
CA PHE A 63 0.33 7.76 3.02
C PHE A 63 1.48 7.24 3.89
N SER A 64 2.64 7.86 3.77
CA SER A 64 3.82 7.48 4.56
C SER A 64 3.85 8.16 5.93
N THR A 65 4.60 7.58 6.88
CA THR A 65 4.87 8.20 8.19
C THR A 65 5.50 9.58 8.05
N GLU A 66 6.30 9.82 7.03
CA GLU A 66 6.91 11.14 6.74
C GLU A 66 5.89 12.18 6.28
N ASN A 67 4.72 11.75 5.77
CA ASN A 67 3.69 12.68 5.29
C ASN A 67 2.99 13.44 6.42
N TRP A 68 3.10 13.00 7.67
CA TRP A 68 2.60 13.76 8.83
C TRP A 68 3.27 15.13 8.97
N CYS A 69 4.47 15.32 8.42
CA CYS A 69 5.16 16.62 8.39
C CYS A 69 4.54 17.64 7.40
N ARG A 70 3.55 17.24 6.59
CA ARG A 70 2.85 18.13 5.67
C ARG A 70 1.94 19.09 6.43
N PRO A 71 1.52 20.22 5.80
CA PRO A 71 0.53 21.10 6.39
C PRO A 71 -0.70 20.32 6.85
N LYS A 72 -1.20 20.65 8.06
CA LYS A 72 -2.34 19.94 8.67
C LYS A 72 -3.55 19.88 7.74
N SER A 73 -3.84 20.97 7.01
CA SER A 73 -4.95 21.03 6.05
C SER A 73 -4.81 20.01 4.90
N GLU A 74 -3.58 19.73 4.45
CA GLU A 74 -3.32 18.71 3.43
C GLU A 74 -3.50 17.30 4.02
N VAL A 75 -3.00 17.06 5.22
CA VAL A 75 -3.17 15.78 5.92
C VAL A 75 -4.65 15.49 6.18
N ASP A 76 -5.38 16.44 6.77
CA ASP A 76 -6.82 16.30 7.05
C ASP A 76 -7.62 16.04 5.76
N PHE A 77 -7.24 16.68 4.66
CA PHE A 77 -7.84 16.43 3.35
C PHE A 77 -7.56 15.00 2.85
N LEU A 78 -6.31 14.51 2.94
CA LEU A 78 -5.94 13.16 2.50
C LEU A 78 -6.65 12.08 3.30
N MET A 79 -6.83 12.27 4.61
CA MET A 79 -7.59 11.32 5.45
C MET A 79 -9.06 11.26 5.02
N ARG A 80 -9.72 12.42 4.83
CA ARG A 80 -11.10 12.47 4.31
C ARG A 80 -11.22 11.85 2.93
N LEU A 81 -10.27 12.13 2.04
CA LEU A 81 -10.25 11.54 0.70
C LEU A 81 -10.17 10.00 0.75
N ALA A 82 -9.36 9.47 1.68
CA ALA A 82 -9.26 8.02 1.89
C ALA A 82 -10.59 7.42 2.40
N GLU A 83 -11.28 8.12 3.34
CA GLU A 83 -12.61 7.73 3.82
C GLU A 83 -13.64 7.69 2.69
N GLU A 84 -13.81 8.81 2.01
CA GLU A 84 -14.80 8.98 0.94
C GLU A 84 -14.60 7.94 -0.17
N TYR A 85 -13.34 7.75 -0.55
CA TYR A 85 -13.01 6.88 -1.66
C TYR A 85 -13.15 5.40 -1.32
N THR A 86 -12.78 5.00 -0.11
CA THR A 86 -12.97 3.63 0.35
C THR A 86 -14.47 3.27 0.33
N MET A 87 -15.33 4.17 0.80
CA MET A 87 -16.78 3.95 0.76
C MET A 87 -17.33 3.89 -0.67
N GLN A 88 -16.87 4.81 -1.53
CA GLN A 88 -17.34 4.91 -2.91
C GLN A 88 -16.97 3.67 -3.75
N GLU A 89 -15.73 3.15 -3.59
CA GLU A 89 -15.22 2.05 -4.40
C GLU A 89 -15.55 0.66 -3.83
N LEU A 90 -16.00 0.56 -2.58
CA LEU A 90 -16.32 -0.72 -1.95
C LEU A 90 -17.24 -1.63 -2.78
N PRO A 91 -18.34 -1.13 -3.40
CA PRO A 91 -19.15 -1.95 -4.29
C PRO A 91 -18.39 -2.45 -5.54
N GLY A 92 -17.44 -1.66 -6.03
CA GLY A 92 -16.56 -2.04 -7.15
C GLY A 92 -15.58 -3.12 -6.76
N LEU A 93 -14.94 -2.99 -5.60
CA LEU A 93 -14.03 -4.00 -5.05
C LEU A 93 -14.73 -5.35 -4.87
N GLN A 94 -15.96 -5.34 -4.35
CA GLN A 94 -16.79 -6.53 -4.21
C GLN A 94 -17.07 -7.20 -5.57
N ARG A 95 -17.53 -6.43 -6.56
CA ARG A 95 -17.85 -6.97 -7.89
C ARG A 95 -16.63 -7.57 -8.59
N ASN A 96 -15.45 -6.95 -8.39
CA ASN A 96 -14.21 -7.36 -9.04
C ASN A 96 -13.43 -8.42 -8.23
N GLY A 97 -13.98 -8.89 -7.11
CA GLY A 97 -13.34 -9.92 -6.28
C GLY A 97 -12.04 -9.43 -5.62
N VAL A 98 -11.92 -8.12 -5.33
CA VAL A 98 -10.74 -7.52 -4.70
C VAL A 98 -10.90 -7.55 -3.18
N CYS A 99 -9.91 -8.13 -2.47
CA CYS A 99 -9.82 -8.13 -1.00
C CYS A 99 -8.99 -6.91 -0.56
N LEU A 100 -9.57 -6.03 0.25
CA LEU A 100 -8.90 -4.82 0.73
C LEU A 100 -8.34 -5.03 2.13
N GLN A 101 -7.10 -4.60 2.36
CA GLN A 101 -6.44 -4.63 3.66
C GLN A 101 -5.70 -3.32 3.96
N LEU A 102 -5.70 -2.92 5.24
CA LEU A 102 -4.84 -1.84 5.74
C LEU A 102 -3.46 -2.41 6.07
N MET A 103 -2.41 -1.79 5.55
CA MET A 103 -1.02 -2.06 5.89
C MET A 103 -0.40 -0.81 6.52
N GLY A 104 -0.04 -0.86 7.79
CA GLY A 104 0.56 0.26 8.50
C GLY A 104 0.07 0.41 9.93
N SER A 105 0.65 1.39 10.64
CA SER A 105 0.26 1.68 12.03
C SER A 105 -1.14 2.31 12.08
N ARG A 106 -1.95 1.82 13.00
CA ARG A 106 -3.28 2.39 13.28
C ARG A 106 -3.22 3.63 14.16
N GLU A 107 -2.09 3.81 14.85
CA GLU A 107 -1.88 4.90 15.79
C GLU A 107 -1.91 6.27 15.07
N GLY A 108 -2.70 7.22 15.59
CA GLY A 108 -2.83 8.56 15.04
C GLY A 108 -3.75 8.68 13.81
N LEU A 109 -4.25 7.58 13.25
CA LEU A 109 -5.28 7.63 12.21
C LEU A 109 -6.65 8.00 12.80
N PRO A 110 -7.50 8.77 12.08
CA PRO A 110 -8.87 9.06 12.50
C PRO A 110 -9.67 7.77 12.74
N VAL A 111 -10.44 7.72 13.84
CA VAL A 111 -11.29 6.56 14.16
C VAL A 111 -12.30 6.29 13.05
N SER A 112 -12.90 7.34 12.46
CA SER A 112 -13.82 7.23 11.34
C SER A 112 -13.21 6.51 10.13
N LEU A 113 -11.95 6.83 9.81
CA LEU A 113 -11.22 6.17 8.72
C LEU A 113 -10.95 4.69 9.04
N LEU A 114 -10.54 4.39 10.28
CA LEU A 114 -10.29 3.02 10.72
C LEU A 114 -11.57 2.17 10.64
N ASP A 115 -12.70 2.70 11.11
CA ASP A 115 -13.99 2.01 11.05
C ASP A 115 -14.42 1.69 9.62
N ILE A 116 -14.19 2.63 8.68
CA ILE A 116 -14.48 2.45 7.25
C ILE A 116 -13.58 1.37 6.64
N LEU A 117 -12.27 1.43 6.93
CA LEU A 117 -11.31 0.45 6.42
C LEU A 117 -11.57 -0.95 6.97
N ASP A 118 -11.87 -1.07 8.27
CA ASP A 118 -12.20 -2.35 8.90
C ASP A 118 -13.49 -2.96 8.33
N LYS A 119 -14.51 -2.13 8.11
CA LYS A 119 -15.74 -2.55 7.45
C LYS A 119 -15.48 -3.01 6.01
N ALA A 120 -14.68 -2.27 5.26
CA ALA A 120 -14.33 -2.64 3.89
C ALA A 120 -13.51 -3.93 3.85
N ALA A 121 -12.51 -4.09 4.73
CA ALA A 121 -11.73 -5.31 4.86
C ALA A 121 -12.63 -6.52 5.21
N LEU A 122 -13.54 -6.38 6.18
CA LEU A 122 -14.46 -7.45 6.56
C LEU A 122 -15.37 -7.85 5.40
N GLN A 123 -15.95 -6.88 4.69
CA GLN A 123 -16.86 -7.14 3.58
C GLN A 123 -16.14 -7.80 2.39
N THR A 124 -14.88 -7.47 2.14
CA THR A 124 -14.11 -8.00 1.00
C THR A 124 -13.27 -9.22 1.35
N LYS A 125 -13.27 -9.68 2.60
CA LYS A 125 -12.41 -10.78 3.11
C LYS A 125 -12.50 -12.07 2.30
N ALA A 126 -13.67 -12.39 1.76
CA ALA A 126 -13.89 -13.61 0.97
C ALA A 126 -13.48 -13.49 -0.50
N ASN A 127 -13.08 -12.29 -0.94
CA ASN A 127 -12.62 -12.07 -2.30
C ASN A 127 -11.21 -12.64 -2.51
N SER A 128 -10.92 -13.13 -3.71
CA SER A 128 -9.67 -13.87 -4.00
C SER A 128 -9.05 -13.52 -5.37
N CYS A 129 -9.60 -12.55 -6.10
CA CYS A 129 -9.05 -12.17 -7.40
C CYS A 129 -7.74 -11.39 -7.24
N LEU A 130 -7.74 -10.37 -6.36
CA LEU A 130 -6.61 -9.51 -6.07
C LEU A 130 -6.64 -9.11 -4.58
N ASN A 131 -5.51 -9.23 -3.89
CA ASN A 131 -5.32 -8.62 -2.56
C ASN A 131 -4.79 -7.19 -2.73
N LEU A 132 -5.59 -6.20 -2.34
CA LEU A 132 -5.24 -4.78 -2.36
C LEU A 132 -4.82 -4.32 -0.97
N ASN A 133 -3.55 -4.01 -0.78
CA ASN A 133 -3.02 -3.48 0.47
C ASN A 133 -2.84 -1.97 0.34
N LEU A 134 -3.53 -1.21 1.19
CA LEU A 134 -3.31 0.23 1.31
C LEU A 134 -2.24 0.48 2.37
N ALA A 135 -1.01 0.79 1.94
CA ALA A 135 0.06 1.20 2.84
C ALA A 135 -0.21 2.64 3.30
N LEU A 136 -0.94 2.77 4.43
CA LEU A 136 -1.42 4.01 5.02
C LEU A 136 -0.81 4.17 6.43
N ASN A 137 -0.29 5.35 6.75
CA ASN A 137 0.54 5.56 7.93
C ASN A 137 1.65 4.53 8.04
N TYR A 138 2.27 4.25 6.90
CA TYR A 138 3.26 3.21 6.71
C TYR A 138 4.66 3.79 6.56
N GLY A 139 5.66 3.09 7.09
CA GLY A 139 7.06 3.30 6.83
C GLY A 139 7.84 2.04 7.17
N GLY A 140 8.71 1.56 6.29
CA GLY A 140 9.43 0.29 6.48
C GLY A 140 10.30 0.27 7.75
N ARG A 141 10.88 1.42 8.13
CA ARG A 141 11.61 1.51 9.42
C ARG A 141 10.67 1.40 10.62
N ALA A 142 9.48 2.01 10.55
CA ALA A 142 8.49 1.91 11.61
C ALA A 142 7.97 0.47 11.73
N GLU A 143 7.66 -0.17 10.60
CA GLU A 143 7.25 -1.59 10.54
C GLU A 143 8.28 -2.50 11.21
N ILE A 144 9.58 -2.34 10.88
CA ILE A 144 10.67 -3.12 11.49
C ILE A 144 10.74 -2.88 13.01
N MET A 145 10.61 -1.61 13.45
CA MET A 145 10.63 -1.28 14.87
C MET A 145 9.43 -1.85 15.62
N ASP A 146 8.26 -1.86 15.01
CA ASP A 146 7.05 -2.43 15.62
C ASP A 146 7.13 -3.96 15.68
N ALA A 147 7.65 -4.61 14.65
CA ALA A 147 7.96 -6.04 14.65
C ALA A 147 8.94 -6.40 15.78
N MET A 148 10.02 -5.63 15.93
CA MET A 148 10.99 -5.84 17.00
C MET A 148 10.35 -5.72 18.39
N LYS A 149 9.51 -4.71 18.62
CA LYS A 149 8.80 -4.54 19.89
C LYS A 149 7.87 -5.72 20.19
N ALA A 150 7.17 -6.23 19.17
CA ALA A 150 6.30 -7.38 19.31
C ALA A 150 7.07 -8.65 19.64
N ILE A 151 8.21 -8.90 18.98
CA ILE A 151 9.14 -10.01 19.28
C ILE A 151 9.63 -9.94 20.73
N ILE A 152 10.06 -8.76 21.19
CA ILE A 152 10.54 -8.57 22.57
C ILE A 152 9.40 -8.86 23.56
N SER A 153 8.19 -8.40 23.28
CA SER A 153 7.02 -8.67 24.12
C SER A 153 6.72 -10.15 24.22
N ASP A 154 6.72 -10.88 23.11
CA ASP A 154 6.48 -12.32 23.08
C ASP A 154 7.59 -13.12 23.79
N HIS A 155 8.84 -12.71 23.62
CA HIS A 155 9.95 -13.29 24.36
C HIS A 155 9.79 -13.10 25.89
N GLN A 156 9.42 -11.89 26.33
CA GLN A 156 9.20 -11.61 27.76
C GLN A 156 8.03 -12.40 28.35
N GLN A 157 7.04 -12.75 27.53
CA GLN A 157 5.91 -13.59 27.92
C GLN A 157 6.19 -15.09 27.86
N GLY A 158 7.38 -15.49 27.37
CA GLY A 158 7.77 -16.88 27.20
C GLY A 158 7.15 -17.57 25.98
N ASN A 159 6.56 -16.79 25.06
CA ASN A 159 5.96 -17.33 23.83
C ASN A 159 6.97 -17.55 22.70
N LEU A 160 8.16 -16.95 22.78
CA LEU A 160 9.19 -17.01 21.77
C LEU A 160 10.59 -17.09 22.41
N GLU A 161 11.39 -18.06 22.03
CA GLU A 161 12.80 -18.16 22.41
C GLU A 161 13.70 -17.41 21.42
N VAL A 162 14.75 -16.76 21.90
CA VAL A 162 15.70 -16.02 21.05
C VAL A 162 16.30 -16.89 19.94
N SER A 163 16.54 -18.17 20.24
CA SER A 163 17.07 -19.16 19.28
C SER A 163 16.14 -19.50 18.13
N GLN A 164 14.84 -19.12 18.23
CA GLN A 164 13.82 -19.35 17.20
C GLN A 164 13.68 -18.14 16.25
N ILE A 165 14.39 -17.03 16.54
CA ILE A 165 14.29 -15.83 15.72
C ILE A 165 15.20 -15.98 14.50
N ASP A 166 14.57 -16.16 13.35
CA ASP A 166 15.15 -16.16 12.02
C ASP A 166 14.39 -15.17 11.10
N GLU A 167 14.74 -15.10 9.82
CA GLU A 167 14.09 -14.21 8.85
C GLU A 167 12.60 -14.54 8.67
N ALA A 168 12.22 -15.80 8.70
CA ALA A 168 10.84 -16.24 8.57
C ALA A 168 10.02 -15.84 9.79
N THR A 169 10.54 -16.11 10.99
CA THR A 169 9.94 -15.67 12.26
C THR A 169 9.78 -14.15 12.28
N PHE A 170 10.83 -13.40 11.92
CA PHE A 170 10.77 -11.94 11.87
C PHE A 170 9.68 -11.43 10.89
N SER A 171 9.61 -12.03 9.71
CA SER A 171 8.62 -11.67 8.68
C SER A 171 7.18 -11.86 9.17
N HIS A 172 6.95 -12.83 10.07
CA HIS A 172 5.64 -13.08 10.69
C HIS A 172 5.19 -11.97 11.65
N TYR A 173 6.11 -11.14 12.15
CA TYR A 173 5.80 -9.99 12.99
C TYR A 173 5.62 -8.68 12.22
N LEU A 174 5.87 -8.67 10.91
CA LEU A 174 5.61 -7.51 10.06
C LEU A 174 4.10 -7.30 9.86
N TYR A 175 3.73 -6.11 9.40
CA TYR A 175 2.33 -5.86 9.00
C TYR A 175 1.91 -6.85 7.90
N LEU A 176 0.73 -7.44 8.03
CA LEU A 176 0.23 -8.48 7.14
C LEU A 176 1.23 -9.66 7.02
N PRO A 177 1.36 -10.48 8.06
CA PRO A 177 2.40 -11.50 8.19
C PRO A 177 2.44 -12.52 7.04
N ASP A 178 1.29 -12.84 6.45
CA ASP A 178 1.20 -13.82 5.34
C ASP A 178 1.54 -13.21 3.97
N LEU A 179 1.96 -11.95 3.94
CA LEU A 179 2.28 -11.27 2.70
C LEU A 179 3.67 -11.72 2.20
N PRO A 180 3.81 -12.24 0.97
CA PRO A 180 5.11 -12.60 0.40
C PRO A 180 5.95 -11.35 0.09
N ASP A 181 7.23 -11.58 -0.18
CA ASP A 181 8.12 -10.53 -0.67
C ASP A 181 7.60 -9.91 -1.97
N VAL A 182 8.06 -8.70 -2.26
CA VAL A 182 7.66 -7.95 -3.44
C VAL A 182 8.53 -8.35 -4.63
N ASP A 183 7.92 -8.69 -5.75
CA ASP A 183 8.65 -9.01 -7.00
C ASP A 183 9.07 -7.75 -7.74
N LEU A 184 8.16 -6.75 -7.79
CA LEU A 184 8.37 -5.52 -8.54
C LEU A 184 7.86 -4.32 -7.77
N ILE A 185 8.68 -3.28 -7.65
CA ILE A 185 8.27 -1.96 -7.20
C ILE A 185 8.29 -1.00 -8.38
N VAL A 186 7.14 -0.41 -8.66
CA VAL A 186 6.99 0.67 -9.65
C VAL A 186 6.87 2.00 -8.94
N ARG A 187 7.66 2.99 -9.37
CA ARG A 187 7.52 4.37 -8.91
C ARG A 187 7.27 5.30 -10.09
N THR A 188 6.17 6.04 -10.04
CA THR A 188 5.87 7.12 -10.97
C THR A 188 6.62 8.41 -10.59
N GLY A 189 6.65 9.40 -11.49
CA GLY A 189 7.23 10.71 -11.20
C GLY A 189 8.74 10.83 -11.37
N GLY A 190 9.43 9.79 -11.88
CA GLY A 190 10.84 9.84 -12.28
C GLY A 190 11.87 9.72 -11.15
N GLU A 191 11.44 9.65 -9.90
CA GLU A 191 12.33 9.49 -8.75
C GLU A 191 12.81 8.03 -8.60
N ARG A 192 14.07 7.83 -8.18
CA ARG A 192 14.74 6.53 -8.15
C ARG A 192 15.09 6.07 -6.74
N ARG A 193 14.22 6.32 -5.77
CA ARG A 193 14.39 5.91 -4.37
C ARG A 193 13.15 5.18 -3.84
N LEU A 194 13.32 4.27 -2.90
CA LEU A 194 12.24 3.52 -2.26
C LEU A 194 11.42 4.36 -1.27
N SER A 195 11.98 5.45 -0.78
CA SER A 195 11.31 6.35 0.19
C SER A 195 10.71 5.60 1.39
N ASN A 196 11.47 4.70 1.99
CA ASN A 196 11.04 3.93 3.17
C ASN A 196 9.86 2.97 2.92
N PHE A 197 9.61 2.60 1.64
CA PHE A 197 8.53 1.69 1.25
C PHE A 197 9.03 0.24 1.22
N LEU A 198 8.30 -0.66 1.91
CA LEU A 198 8.46 -2.13 1.94
C LEU A 198 9.91 -2.62 2.12
N LEU A 199 10.71 -1.94 2.98
CA LEU A 199 12.16 -2.16 3.06
C LEU A 199 12.55 -3.62 3.26
N TRP A 200 11.88 -4.35 4.16
CA TRP A 200 12.17 -5.75 4.40
C TRP A 200 11.79 -6.61 3.19
N ARG A 201 10.56 -6.46 2.72
CA ARG A 201 9.99 -7.28 1.65
C ARG A 201 10.53 -6.94 0.25
N ALA A 202 11.22 -5.81 0.11
CA ALA A 202 11.79 -5.36 -1.16
C ALA A 202 13.26 -5.79 -1.37
N ALA A 203 13.81 -6.62 -0.48
CA ALA A 203 15.22 -6.99 -0.51
C ALA A 203 15.68 -7.55 -1.87
N ASN A 204 14.82 -8.31 -2.54
CA ASN A 204 15.08 -8.92 -3.85
C ASN A 204 14.19 -8.36 -4.97
N ALA A 205 13.42 -7.29 -4.71
CA ALA A 205 12.49 -6.72 -5.68
C ALA A 205 13.21 -6.01 -6.83
N VAL A 206 12.67 -6.16 -8.04
CA VAL A 206 13.02 -5.26 -9.13
C VAL A 206 12.43 -3.88 -8.86
N PHE A 207 13.24 -2.82 -9.00
CA PHE A 207 12.76 -1.44 -8.87
C PHE A 207 12.71 -0.76 -10.24
N TRP A 208 11.51 -0.31 -10.62
CA TRP A 208 11.26 0.40 -11.87
C TRP A 208 10.77 1.82 -11.61
N SER A 209 11.56 2.81 -12.04
CA SER A 209 11.15 4.22 -12.02
C SER A 209 10.72 4.67 -13.42
N MET A 210 9.57 5.33 -13.51
CA MET A 210 9.03 5.87 -14.75
C MET A 210 8.72 7.37 -14.64
N PRO A 211 8.92 8.16 -15.72
CA PRO A 211 8.75 9.62 -15.66
C PRO A 211 7.28 10.07 -15.64
N VAL A 212 6.35 9.17 -15.92
CA VAL A 212 4.91 9.48 -15.89
C VAL A 212 4.50 9.93 -14.50
N LEU A 213 3.70 10.99 -14.39
CA LEU A 213 3.11 11.45 -13.14
C LEU A 213 1.89 10.59 -12.81
N TRP A 214 1.73 10.33 -11.50
CA TRP A 214 0.53 9.66 -11.02
C TRP A 214 -0.72 10.49 -11.22
#